data_f016e12ccc4a028e37d8ac844fb5d4b2
#
_entry.id   f016e12ccc4a028e37d8ac844fb5d4b2
#
_cell.length_a   1.000
_cell.length_b   1.000
_cell.length_c   1.000
_cell.angle_alpha   90.00
_cell.angle_beta   90.00
_cell.angle_gamma   90.00
#
_symmetry.space_group_name_H-M   'P 1'
#
loop_
_entity.id
_entity.type
_entity.pdbx_description
1 polymer ?
#
loop_
_entity_poly.entity_id
_entity_poly.type
_entity_poly.pdbx_seq_one_letter_code
_entity_poly.pdbx_strand_id
1 'polypeptide(L)'
;MSKLQELINKLCPNGVEFKPLGELVGYEQPTKYIVHSTEYSNHFETPVLTAGQSFILGYTNEKFDIYPASENDPVIIFDDFTTSFHWVDFPFKVKSSALKILRPKTKFANFKYIHYAMQCIGFVPGEHTRHWISKYSLFTIPVPPIEVQEEIVRILDSFSDYAAELQAELQARKQQYEYYRNLLLTFNPSAYGCGTDDEQKDGVTTWGGHNYKIEWKKMGDVFEMRNGYTPSKNNSEFWVGGTIPWFRMDDIRENGRILSDSIQHITPSAIKGKGLFEANSFILATTATIGEHALIIADSLANQQFTNLKVRKSLSNLLVTKFIYYYMFIVDDFCKKNTNVSGFASVDMDKLKRMPFPIPPLELQEKIVAILDRFETLVNDLTNGLPAEIAAVKDQYEYYRNKLLTFKKLSV
;
A
#
# COMPACT_ATOMS: atom_id res chain seq x y z
N MET A 1 6.18 20.11 34.04
CA MET A 1 6.61 18.69 33.90
C MET A 1 5.44 17.89 33.34
N SER A 2 5.68 16.84 32.55
CA SER A 2 4.60 15.95 32.12
C SER A 2 4.13 15.09 33.30
N LYS A 3 2.87 14.67 33.30
CA LYS A 3 2.30 13.76 34.33
C LYS A 3 3.18 12.52 34.54
N LEU A 4 3.67 11.93 33.44
CA LEU A 4 4.58 10.79 33.50
C LEU A 4 5.89 11.11 34.26
N GLN A 5 6.50 12.27 34.00
CA GLN A 5 7.73 12.67 34.69
C GLN A 5 7.51 12.85 36.20
N GLU A 6 6.36 13.37 36.59
CA GLU A 6 5.99 13.50 38.01
C GLU A 6 5.80 12.13 38.67
N LEU A 7 5.14 11.19 37.97
CA LEU A 7 4.98 9.81 38.45
C LEU A 7 6.34 9.11 38.59
N ILE A 8 7.21 9.20 37.60
CA ILE A 8 8.54 8.59 37.63
C ILE A 8 9.37 9.17 38.79
N ASN A 9 9.41 10.48 38.95
CA ASN A 9 10.17 11.12 40.04
C ASN A 9 9.65 10.73 41.43
N LYS A 10 8.33 10.53 41.56
CA LYS A 10 7.69 10.17 42.83
C LYS A 10 7.82 8.68 43.15
N LEU A 11 7.60 7.82 42.18
CA LEU A 11 7.44 6.37 42.38
C LEU A 11 8.70 5.57 42.04
N CYS A 12 9.61 6.11 41.21
CA CYS A 12 10.80 5.44 40.71
C CYS A 12 12.11 6.25 40.95
N PRO A 13 12.31 6.95 42.07
CA PRO A 13 13.44 7.88 42.25
C PRO A 13 14.81 7.18 42.15
N ASN A 14 14.86 5.91 42.51
CA ASN A 14 16.08 5.09 42.52
C ASN A 14 16.19 4.11 41.34
N GLY A 15 15.28 4.14 40.40
CA GLY A 15 15.15 3.21 39.29
C GLY A 15 14.03 2.19 39.48
N VAL A 16 13.98 1.17 38.62
CA VAL A 16 12.93 0.15 38.61
C VAL A 16 13.51 -1.26 38.61
N GLU A 17 12.74 -2.23 39.07
CA GLU A 17 13.07 -3.65 38.96
C GLU A 17 12.98 -4.11 37.50
N PHE A 18 13.85 -5.02 37.10
CA PHE A 18 13.82 -5.68 35.81
C PHE A 18 13.50 -7.16 36.00
N LYS A 19 12.44 -7.65 35.33
CA LYS A 19 11.99 -9.04 35.45
C LYS A 19 12.06 -9.77 34.13
N PRO A 20 12.41 -11.08 34.14
CA PRO A 20 12.33 -11.93 32.97
C PRO A 20 10.89 -11.99 32.44
N LEU A 21 10.72 -11.97 31.13
CA LEU A 21 9.40 -12.10 30.50
C LEU A 21 8.66 -13.36 30.95
N GLY A 22 9.37 -14.48 31.12
CA GLY A 22 8.78 -15.73 31.56
C GLY A 22 8.19 -15.72 32.98
N GLU A 23 8.54 -14.73 33.82
CA GLU A 23 7.89 -14.49 35.11
C GLU A 23 6.59 -13.70 34.96
N LEU A 24 6.51 -12.81 33.97
CA LEU A 24 5.39 -11.91 33.74
C LEU A 24 4.29 -12.52 32.86
N VAL A 25 4.69 -13.32 31.87
CA VAL A 25 3.77 -13.95 30.93
C VAL A 25 3.96 -15.48 30.85
N GLY A 26 2.86 -16.18 30.77
CA GLY A 26 2.81 -17.60 30.46
C GLY A 26 2.51 -17.83 29.00
N TYR A 27 2.67 -19.08 28.54
CA TYR A 27 2.24 -19.45 27.20
C TYR A 27 1.36 -20.68 27.22
N GLU A 28 0.44 -20.73 26.25
CA GLU A 28 -0.37 -21.88 25.91
C GLU A 28 0.02 -22.37 24.51
N GLN A 29 0.10 -23.70 24.33
CA GLN A 29 0.28 -24.28 22.99
C GLN A 29 -1.05 -24.26 22.25
N PRO A 30 -1.09 -23.74 21.03
CA PRO A 30 -2.34 -23.55 20.32
C PRO A 30 -2.89 -24.82 19.62
N THR A 31 -2.41 -26.00 19.98
CA THR A 31 -2.70 -27.26 19.29
C THR A 31 -4.20 -27.52 19.12
N LYS A 32 -5.00 -27.17 20.14
CA LYS A 32 -6.46 -27.29 20.10
C LYS A 32 -7.11 -26.40 19.04
N TYR A 33 -6.52 -25.27 18.74
CA TYR A 33 -7.08 -24.22 17.89
C TYR A 33 -6.55 -24.24 16.45
N ILE A 34 -5.85 -25.32 16.07
CA ILE A 34 -5.34 -25.48 14.69
C ILE A 34 -6.52 -25.70 13.74
N VAL A 35 -6.53 -24.93 12.64
CA VAL A 35 -7.52 -25.11 11.58
C VAL A 35 -7.31 -26.44 10.85
N HIS A 36 -8.40 -27.14 10.57
CA HIS A 36 -8.38 -28.42 9.85
C HIS A 36 -8.55 -28.22 8.34
N SER A 37 -9.42 -27.30 7.95
CA SER A 37 -9.65 -26.98 6.55
C SER A 37 -8.47 -26.23 5.93
N THR A 38 -8.27 -26.46 4.63
CA THR A 38 -7.36 -25.66 3.77
C THR A 38 -8.12 -24.68 2.90
N GLU A 39 -9.45 -24.64 3.00
CA GLU A 39 -10.29 -23.67 2.29
C GLU A 39 -10.37 -22.36 3.07
N TYR A 40 -9.92 -21.30 2.46
CA TYR A 40 -10.00 -19.95 3.00
C TYR A 40 -10.79 -19.05 2.07
N SER A 41 -11.65 -18.18 2.63
CA SER A 41 -12.43 -17.21 1.85
C SER A 41 -12.63 -15.94 2.65
N ASN A 42 -12.59 -14.79 2.00
CA ASN A 42 -12.91 -13.50 2.62
C ASN A 42 -14.40 -13.36 3.02
N HIS A 43 -15.24 -14.32 2.65
CA HIS A 43 -16.64 -14.39 3.08
C HIS A 43 -16.84 -15.12 4.40
N PHE A 44 -15.81 -15.77 4.93
CA PHE A 44 -15.86 -16.45 6.22
C PHE A 44 -15.48 -15.47 7.34
N GLU A 45 -15.92 -15.79 8.58
CA GLU A 45 -15.82 -14.85 9.71
C GLU A 45 -14.60 -15.08 10.60
N THR A 46 -14.11 -16.33 10.72
CA THR A 46 -13.06 -16.67 11.69
C THR A 46 -11.68 -16.55 11.07
N PRO A 47 -10.82 -15.59 11.50
CA PRO A 47 -9.47 -15.46 10.98
C PRO A 47 -8.58 -16.64 11.41
N VAL A 48 -7.69 -17.03 10.51
CA VAL A 48 -6.65 -18.03 10.74
C VAL A 48 -5.28 -17.35 10.78
N LEU A 49 -4.66 -17.38 11.95
CA LEU A 49 -3.36 -16.74 12.19
C LEU A 49 -2.20 -17.66 11.80
N THR A 50 -1.15 -17.09 11.27
CA THR A 50 0.03 -17.82 10.83
C THR A 50 1.32 -17.16 11.30
N ALA A 51 2.39 -17.94 11.33
CA ALA A 51 3.76 -17.52 11.64
C ALA A 51 4.50 -16.90 10.43
N GLY A 52 3.80 -16.54 9.35
CA GLY A 52 4.40 -15.96 8.14
C GLY A 52 4.45 -14.43 8.16
N GLN A 53 4.94 -13.85 7.06
CA GLN A 53 4.92 -12.38 6.85
C GLN A 53 3.50 -11.81 6.88
N SER A 54 2.51 -12.58 6.43
CA SER A 54 1.10 -12.25 6.54
C SER A 54 0.55 -12.83 7.84
N PHE A 55 0.29 -12.01 8.85
CA PHE A 55 -0.20 -12.44 10.15
C PHE A 55 -1.55 -13.19 10.05
N ILE A 56 -2.48 -12.72 9.22
CA ILE A 56 -3.75 -13.40 8.88
C ILE A 56 -3.56 -14.10 7.54
N LEU A 57 -3.63 -15.45 7.56
CA LEU A 57 -3.54 -16.29 6.36
C LEU A 57 -4.81 -16.19 5.50
N GLY A 58 -5.96 -16.05 6.14
CA GLY A 58 -7.30 -16.04 5.54
C GLY A 58 -8.35 -16.28 6.59
N TYR A 59 -9.58 -16.54 6.16
CA TYR A 59 -10.70 -16.80 7.07
C TYR A 59 -11.28 -18.18 6.80
N THR A 60 -11.74 -18.88 7.87
CA THR A 60 -12.35 -20.20 7.82
C THR A 60 -13.81 -20.18 8.25
N ASN A 61 -14.58 -21.15 7.77
CA ASN A 61 -15.97 -21.38 8.18
C ASN A 61 -16.10 -22.36 9.37
N GLU A 62 -14.99 -22.85 9.92
CA GLU A 62 -15.02 -23.71 11.10
C GLU A 62 -15.60 -22.95 12.30
N LYS A 63 -16.56 -23.59 13.02
CA LYS A 63 -17.26 -22.99 14.18
C LYS A 63 -16.86 -23.62 15.52
N PHE A 64 -15.89 -24.52 15.54
CA PHE A 64 -15.41 -25.23 16.72
C PHE A 64 -13.94 -24.93 16.99
N ASP A 65 -13.51 -25.12 18.24
CA ASP A 65 -12.14 -24.91 18.68
C ASP A 65 -11.56 -23.54 18.20
N ILE A 66 -12.37 -22.50 18.36
CA ILE A 66 -11.97 -21.10 18.13
C ILE A 66 -11.42 -20.57 19.46
N TYR A 67 -10.25 -19.94 19.44
CA TYR A 67 -9.74 -19.28 20.63
C TYR A 67 -10.56 -18.00 20.91
N PRO A 68 -11.12 -17.83 22.13
CA PRO A 68 -12.11 -16.79 22.40
C PRO A 68 -11.48 -15.47 22.89
N ALA A 69 -10.37 -15.01 22.27
CA ALA A 69 -9.80 -13.72 22.62
C ALA A 69 -10.81 -12.58 22.37
N SER A 70 -10.72 -11.53 23.16
CA SER A 70 -11.60 -10.36 23.07
C SER A 70 -10.88 -9.13 23.60
N GLU A 71 -11.45 -7.94 23.39
CA GLU A 71 -10.92 -6.68 23.94
C GLU A 71 -10.72 -6.74 25.47
N ASN A 72 -11.58 -7.47 26.19
CA ASN A 72 -11.46 -7.64 27.63
C ASN A 72 -10.53 -8.77 28.08
N ASP A 73 -10.22 -9.71 27.18
CA ASP A 73 -9.30 -10.84 27.43
C ASP A 73 -8.38 -11.05 26.22
N PRO A 74 -7.49 -10.08 25.95
CA PRO A 74 -6.56 -10.13 24.82
C PRO A 74 -5.41 -11.09 25.08
N VAL A 75 -4.74 -11.49 23.99
CA VAL A 75 -3.54 -12.32 24.04
C VAL A 75 -2.45 -11.74 23.14
N ILE A 76 -1.20 -12.17 23.35
CA ILE A 76 -0.11 -11.95 22.39
C ILE A 76 0.15 -13.26 21.67
N ILE A 77 0.05 -13.27 20.36
CA ILE A 77 0.46 -14.39 19.52
C ILE A 77 1.94 -14.21 19.18
N PHE A 78 2.75 -15.19 19.59
CA PHE A 78 4.20 -15.18 19.40
C PHE A 78 4.62 -16.29 18.44
N ASP A 79 5.37 -15.95 17.42
CA ASP A 79 6.01 -16.93 16.53
C ASP A 79 7.32 -17.43 17.14
N ASP A 80 7.38 -18.71 17.42
CA ASP A 80 8.49 -19.36 18.12
C ASP A 80 9.77 -19.46 17.28
N PHE A 81 9.70 -19.21 15.96
CA PHE A 81 10.83 -19.29 15.02
C PHE A 81 11.36 -17.92 14.60
N THR A 82 10.46 -16.99 14.25
CA THR A 82 10.84 -15.64 13.81
C THR A 82 10.91 -14.64 14.96
N THR A 83 10.34 -14.99 16.11
CA THR A 83 10.15 -14.11 17.28
C THR A 83 9.28 -12.89 17.03
N SER A 84 8.57 -12.85 15.91
CA SER A 84 7.53 -11.86 15.68
C SER A 84 6.34 -12.10 16.61
N PHE A 85 5.63 -11.04 16.98
CA PHE A 85 4.47 -11.17 17.86
C PHE A 85 3.44 -10.09 17.57
N HIS A 86 2.18 -10.42 17.86
CA HIS A 86 1.04 -9.58 17.59
C HIS A 86 0.07 -9.57 18.76
N TRP A 87 -0.49 -8.41 19.06
CA TRP A 87 -1.62 -8.25 19.95
C TRP A 87 -2.89 -8.74 19.27
N VAL A 88 -3.69 -9.57 19.95
CA VAL A 88 -4.93 -10.14 19.42
C VAL A 88 -6.02 -10.05 20.47
N ASP A 89 -7.10 -9.36 20.12
CA ASP A 89 -8.27 -9.08 20.93
C ASP A 89 -9.59 -9.49 20.24
N PHE A 90 -9.49 -10.45 19.31
CA PHE A 90 -10.61 -11.02 18.57
C PHE A 90 -10.50 -12.56 18.51
N PRO A 91 -11.63 -13.29 18.33
CA PRO A 91 -11.61 -14.74 18.22
C PRO A 91 -10.86 -15.20 16.97
N PHE A 92 -10.07 -16.29 17.09
CA PHE A 92 -9.23 -16.78 16.00
C PHE A 92 -8.99 -18.28 16.03
N LYS A 93 -8.50 -18.82 14.90
CA LYS A 93 -7.82 -20.12 14.80
C LYS A 93 -6.38 -19.91 14.36
N VAL A 94 -5.55 -20.94 14.45
CA VAL A 94 -4.14 -20.86 14.03
C VAL A 94 -3.83 -21.88 12.94
N LYS A 95 -2.82 -21.62 12.12
CA LYS A 95 -2.38 -22.52 11.06
C LYS A 95 -1.54 -23.68 11.62
N SER A 96 -0.75 -23.47 12.65
CA SER A 96 0.20 -24.47 13.15
C SER A 96 0.59 -24.25 14.60
N SER A 97 1.25 -25.27 15.19
CA SER A 97 1.85 -25.21 16.54
C SER A 97 3.16 -24.41 16.63
N ALA A 98 3.57 -23.75 15.55
CA ALA A 98 4.72 -22.83 15.55
C ALA A 98 4.44 -21.57 16.38
N LEU A 99 3.17 -21.23 16.54
CA LEU A 99 2.72 -20.11 17.35
C LEU A 99 2.60 -20.50 18.84
N LYS A 100 2.73 -19.51 19.70
CA LYS A 100 2.41 -19.58 21.13
C LYS A 100 1.40 -18.49 21.48
N ILE A 101 0.45 -18.82 22.33
CA ILE A 101 -0.52 -17.87 22.88
C ILE A 101 0.02 -17.41 24.22
N LEU A 102 0.44 -16.15 24.32
CA LEU A 102 0.97 -15.60 25.58
C LEU A 102 -0.15 -14.90 26.34
N ARG A 103 -0.16 -15.13 27.67
CA ARG A 103 -1.11 -14.55 28.63
C ARG A 103 -0.39 -14.01 29.85
N PRO A 104 -0.92 -12.97 30.53
CA PRO A 104 -0.33 -12.45 31.76
C PRO A 104 -0.39 -13.51 32.87
N LYS A 105 0.71 -13.67 33.60
CA LYS A 105 0.79 -14.51 34.81
C LYS A 105 0.49 -13.74 36.08
N THR A 106 0.69 -12.44 36.06
CA THR A 106 0.67 -11.60 37.27
C THR A 106 -0.24 -10.40 37.06
N LYS A 107 -0.78 -9.89 38.16
CA LYS A 107 -1.54 -8.63 38.18
C LYS A 107 -0.65 -7.38 38.39
N PHE A 108 0.68 -7.59 38.60
CA PHE A 108 1.61 -6.49 38.87
C PHE A 108 2.08 -5.76 37.61
N ALA A 109 1.85 -6.32 36.44
CA ALA A 109 2.23 -5.73 35.19
C ALA A 109 1.01 -5.64 34.26
N ASN A 110 0.79 -4.45 33.73
CA ASN A 110 -0.17 -4.21 32.68
C ASN A 110 0.24 -4.99 31.43
N PHE A 111 -0.65 -5.81 30.88
CA PHE A 111 -0.33 -6.70 29.78
C PHE A 111 0.02 -5.95 28.48
N LYS A 112 -0.62 -4.81 28.26
CA LYS A 112 -0.31 -3.95 27.11
C LYS A 112 1.05 -3.24 27.26
N TYR A 113 1.42 -2.89 28.50
CA TYR A 113 2.77 -2.43 28.81
C TYR A 113 3.83 -3.49 28.48
N ILE A 114 3.59 -4.74 28.84
CA ILE A 114 4.49 -5.85 28.49
C ILE A 114 4.63 -5.98 26.97
N HIS A 115 3.52 -5.91 26.23
CA HIS A 115 3.54 -5.93 24.77
C HIS A 115 4.42 -4.82 24.19
N TYR A 116 4.30 -3.59 24.67
CA TYR A 116 5.17 -2.49 24.25
C TYR A 116 6.63 -2.68 24.64
N ALA A 117 6.89 -3.19 25.85
CA ALA A 117 8.25 -3.48 26.29
C ALA A 117 8.92 -4.60 25.46
N MET A 118 8.15 -5.60 25.02
CA MET A 118 8.65 -6.64 24.11
C MET A 118 9.10 -6.06 22.77
N GLN A 119 8.46 -5.01 22.26
CA GLN A 119 8.87 -4.34 21.02
C GLN A 119 10.23 -3.62 21.10
N CYS A 120 10.74 -3.38 22.32
CA CYS A 120 12.06 -2.81 22.53
C CYS A 120 13.18 -3.87 22.60
N ILE A 121 12.83 -5.17 22.52
CA ILE A 121 13.81 -6.26 22.52
C ILE A 121 14.33 -6.46 21.10
N GLY A 122 15.55 -5.99 20.84
CA GLY A 122 16.19 -6.07 19.52
C GLY A 122 16.78 -7.47 19.20
N PHE A 123 16.06 -8.55 19.53
CA PHE A 123 16.52 -9.91 19.23
C PHE A 123 16.16 -10.34 17.82
N VAL A 124 17.16 -10.71 17.03
CA VAL A 124 16.98 -11.29 15.69
C VAL A 124 17.47 -12.75 15.74
N PRO A 125 16.59 -13.73 15.45
CA PRO A 125 16.99 -15.13 15.44
C PRO A 125 17.96 -15.42 14.28
N GLY A 126 19.11 -16.03 14.62
CA GLY A 126 20.10 -16.47 13.62
C GLY A 126 19.92 -17.92 13.16
N GLU A 127 19.03 -18.67 13.79
CA GLU A 127 18.80 -20.10 13.55
C GLU A 127 17.32 -20.41 13.49
N HIS A 128 16.94 -21.42 12.70
CA HIS A 128 15.56 -21.87 12.60
C HIS A 128 15.22 -22.86 13.73
N THR A 129 15.22 -22.38 14.97
CA THR A 129 14.90 -23.13 16.19
C THR A 129 13.78 -22.43 16.98
N ARG A 130 13.23 -23.10 17.98
CA ARG A 130 12.23 -22.50 18.87
C ARG A 130 12.89 -21.63 19.92
N HIS A 131 12.46 -20.37 20.02
CA HIS A 131 13.16 -19.34 20.79
C HIS A 131 12.48 -18.95 22.10
N TRP A 132 11.19 -19.18 22.29
CA TRP A 132 10.48 -18.70 23.47
C TRP A 132 11.10 -19.22 24.77
N ILE A 133 11.17 -20.55 24.96
CA ILE A 133 11.60 -21.17 26.20
C ILE A 133 13.11 -20.97 26.42
N SER A 134 13.89 -21.14 25.38
CA SER A 134 15.35 -21.19 25.47
C SER A 134 16.03 -19.83 25.57
N LYS A 135 15.39 -18.79 25.02
CA LYS A 135 16.01 -17.45 24.89
C LYS A 135 15.04 -16.32 25.23
N TYR A 136 13.89 -16.23 24.54
CA TYR A 136 13.06 -15.03 24.56
C TYR A 136 12.42 -14.76 25.92
N SER A 137 11.94 -15.78 26.62
CA SER A 137 11.38 -15.68 27.97
C SER A 137 12.38 -15.23 29.03
N LEU A 138 13.68 -15.33 28.75
CA LEU A 138 14.77 -14.94 29.67
C LEU A 138 15.13 -13.44 29.56
N PHE A 139 14.72 -12.77 28.47
CA PHE A 139 14.94 -11.33 28.36
C PHE A 139 14.21 -10.59 29.47
N THR A 140 14.90 -9.63 30.05
CA THR A 140 14.33 -8.82 31.14
C THR A 140 13.81 -7.51 30.62
N ILE A 141 12.63 -7.11 31.11
CA ILE A 141 12.03 -5.81 30.85
C ILE A 141 11.90 -5.01 32.16
N PRO A 142 11.92 -3.67 32.10
CA PRO A 142 11.67 -2.84 33.27
C PRO A 142 10.21 -3.00 33.72
N VAL A 143 9.99 -3.06 35.05
CA VAL A 143 8.65 -3.19 35.64
C VAL A 143 8.45 -2.05 36.65
N PRO A 144 8.13 -0.83 36.20
CA PRO A 144 7.80 0.27 37.11
C PRO A 144 6.46 0.01 37.81
N PRO A 145 6.11 0.79 38.83
CA PRO A 145 4.77 0.76 39.45
C PRO A 145 3.65 0.89 38.43
N ILE A 146 2.49 0.30 38.73
CA ILE A 146 1.37 0.15 37.79
C ILE A 146 0.89 1.49 37.22
N GLU A 147 0.90 2.54 38.03
CA GLU A 147 0.47 3.89 37.65
C GLU A 147 1.39 4.47 36.54
N VAL A 148 2.68 4.15 36.58
CA VAL A 148 3.65 4.55 35.54
C VAL A 148 3.43 3.73 34.27
N GLN A 149 3.17 2.43 34.42
CA GLN A 149 2.87 1.55 33.28
C GLN A 149 1.60 2.03 32.55
N GLU A 150 0.53 2.31 33.28
CA GLU A 150 -0.74 2.78 32.73
C GLU A 150 -0.59 4.11 31.97
N GLU A 151 0.19 5.05 32.53
CA GLU A 151 0.42 6.34 31.85
C GLU A 151 1.28 6.16 30.59
N ILE A 152 2.27 5.25 30.58
CA ILE A 152 3.04 4.91 29.39
C ILE A 152 2.13 4.28 28.33
N VAL A 153 1.30 3.31 28.73
CA VAL A 153 0.32 2.68 27.81
C VAL A 153 -0.60 3.73 27.22
N ARG A 154 -1.17 4.63 28.03
CA ARG A 154 -2.05 5.69 27.56
C ARG A 154 -1.38 6.58 26.50
N ILE A 155 -0.09 6.91 26.69
CA ILE A 155 0.66 7.72 25.73
C ILE A 155 0.90 6.94 24.45
N LEU A 156 1.36 5.68 24.53
CA LEU A 156 1.67 4.87 23.35
C LEU A 156 0.40 4.49 22.58
N ASP A 157 -0.71 4.22 23.27
CA ASP A 157 -2.01 3.99 22.63
C ASP A 157 -2.45 5.20 21.82
N SER A 158 -2.30 6.43 22.35
CA SER A 158 -2.68 7.63 21.61
C SER A 158 -1.93 7.81 20.28
N PHE A 159 -0.68 7.37 20.17
CA PHE A 159 0.06 7.33 18.90
C PHE A 159 -0.47 6.25 17.95
N SER A 160 -0.78 5.07 18.50
CA SER A 160 -1.31 3.96 17.71
C SER A 160 -2.70 4.29 17.14
N ASP A 161 -3.56 4.89 17.96
CA ASP A 161 -4.91 5.32 17.57
C ASP A 161 -4.83 6.40 16.48
N TYR A 162 -3.95 7.40 16.68
CA TYR A 162 -3.76 8.46 15.68
C TYR A 162 -3.20 7.91 14.35
N ALA A 163 -2.25 6.99 14.40
CA ALA A 163 -1.74 6.33 13.18
C ALA A 163 -2.83 5.51 12.47
N ALA A 164 -3.71 4.84 13.21
CA ALA A 164 -4.83 4.10 12.65
C ALA A 164 -5.88 5.05 12.02
N GLU A 165 -6.17 6.19 12.66
CA GLU A 165 -7.06 7.23 12.13
C GLU A 165 -6.53 7.80 10.80
N LEU A 166 -5.25 8.16 10.75
CA LEU A 166 -4.61 8.64 9.52
C LEU A 166 -4.62 7.59 8.40
N GLN A 167 -4.43 6.32 8.76
CA GLN A 167 -4.50 5.23 7.77
C GLN A 167 -5.92 5.05 7.22
N ALA A 168 -6.94 5.16 8.07
CA ALA A 168 -8.34 5.13 7.66
C ALA A 168 -8.69 6.33 6.77
N GLU A 169 -8.22 7.54 7.13
CA GLU A 169 -8.38 8.74 6.31
C GLU A 169 -7.72 8.57 4.94
N LEU A 170 -6.48 8.07 4.89
CA LEU A 170 -5.79 7.82 3.62
C LEU A 170 -6.60 6.88 2.72
N GLN A 171 -7.17 5.82 3.29
CA GLN A 171 -8.00 4.89 2.53
C GLN A 171 -9.29 5.54 2.02
N ALA A 172 -9.96 6.33 2.85
CA ALA A 172 -11.16 7.08 2.46
C ALA A 172 -10.84 8.11 1.36
N ARG A 173 -9.71 8.83 1.47
CA ARG A 173 -9.26 9.80 0.46
C ARG A 173 -8.89 9.14 -0.87
N LYS A 174 -8.30 7.94 -0.85
CA LYS A 174 -8.04 7.16 -2.08
C LYS A 174 -9.34 6.80 -2.79
N GLN A 175 -10.34 6.31 -2.06
CA GLN A 175 -11.66 6.00 -2.63
C GLN A 175 -12.34 7.27 -3.18
N GLN A 176 -12.26 8.37 -2.45
CA GLN A 176 -12.79 9.66 -2.88
C GLN A 176 -12.09 10.16 -4.15
N TYR A 177 -10.75 10.04 -4.21
CA TYR A 177 -9.97 10.40 -5.39
C TYR A 177 -10.40 9.58 -6.62
N GLU A 178 -10.51 8.26 -6.49
CA GLU A 178 -10.94 7.38 -7.59
C GLU A 178 -12.35 7.74 -8.08
N TYR A 179 -13.27 7.99 -7.14
CA TYR A 179 -14.64 8.40 -7.48
C TYR A 179 -14.65 9.73 -8.26
N TYR A 180 -14.02 10.79 -7.74
CA TYR A 180 -14.01 12.09 -8.40
C TYR A 180 -13.20 12.08 -9.68
N ARG A 181 -12.08 11.38 -9.74
CA ARG A 181 -11.32 11.18 -10.99
C ARG A 181 -12.22 10.61 -12.08
N ASN A 182 -12.91 9.52 -11.80
CA ASN A 182 -13.79 8.89 -12.76
C ASN A 182 -14.96 9.81 -13.14
N LEU A 183 -15.58 10.48 -12.17
CA LEU A 183 -16.66 11.42 -12.38
C LEU A 183 -16.24 12.58 -13.30
N LEU A 184 -15.11 13.23 -13.01
CA LEU A 184 -14.60 14.38 -13.76
C LEU A 184 -14.20 14.03 -15.20
N LEU A 185 -13.85 12.77 -15.47
CA LEU A 185 -13.33 12.31 -16.76
C LEU A 185 -14.37 11.60 -17.62
N THR A 186 -15.53 11.24 -17.10
CA THR A 186 -16.57 10.56 -17.90
C THR A 186 -17.35 11.51 -18.83
N PHE A 187 -17.34 12.81 -18.55
CA PHE A 187 -18.08 13.83 -19.31
C PHE A 187 -19.56 13.48 -19.55
N ASN A 188 -20.15 12.75 -18.59
CA ASN A 188 -21.53 12.33 -18.64
C ASN A 188 -22.42 13.38 -17.93
N PRO A 189 -23.36 14.06 -18.63
CA PRO A 189 -24.25 15.06 -18.03
C PRO A 189 -25.04 14.53 -16.83
N SER A 190 -25.51 13.29 -16.90
CA SER A 190 -26.27 12.66 -15.80
C SER A 190 -25.46 12.42 -14.52
N ALA A 191 -24.13 12.33 -14.60
CA ALA A 191 -23.27 12.13 -13.42
C ALA A 191 -23.16 13.38 -12.52
N TYR A 192 -23.47 14.56 -13.05
CA TYR A 192 -23.45 15.84 -12.31
C TYR A 192 -24.83 16.30 -11.82
N GLY A 193 -25.85 15.42 -11.90
CA GLY A 193 -27.22 15.72 -11.42
C GLY A 193 -27.96 16.78 -12.21
N CYS A 194 -27.48 17.13 -13.40
CA CYS A 194 -28.08 18.14 -14.25
C CYS A 194 -28.03 17.66 -15.74
N GLY A 195 -29.07 17.05 -16.20
CA GLY A 195 -29.24 16.68 -17.60
C GLY A 195 -30.22 15.53 -17.82
N THR A 196 -31.10 15.66 -18.76
CA THR A 196 -31.97 14.60 -19.24
C THR A 196 -31.26 13.82 -20.34
N ASP A 197 -31.63 12.55 -20.57
CA ASP A 197 -31.00 11.64 -21.55
C ASP A 197 -30.92 12.19 -23.00
N ASP A 198 -31.65 13.28 -23.30
CA ASP A 198 -31.64 13.93 -24.60
C ASP A 198 -30.46 14.90 -24.83
N GLU A 199 -29.77 15.38 -23.78
CA GLU A 199 -28.66 16.33 -23.92
C GLU A 199 -27.32 15.65 -24.33
N GLN A 200 -27.25 14.32 -24.33
CA GLN A 200 -26.11 13.57 -24.81
C GLN A 200 -25.89 13.63 -26.34
N LYS A 201 -26.90 14.06 -27.10
CA LYS A 201 -26.83 14.08 -28.54
C LYS A 201 -25.94 15.20 -29.11
N ASP A 202 -25.71 16.27 -28.37
CA ASP A 202 -25.01 17.46 -28.90
C ASP A 202 -23.55 17.57 -28.44
N GLY A 203 -23.00 16.59 -27.65
CA GLY A 203 -21.62 16.61 -27.19
C GLY A 203 -21.31 17.76 -26.23
N VAL A 204 -22.32 18.33 -25.58
CA VAL A 204 -22.19 19.41 -24.60
C VAL A 204 -22.23 18.82 -23.20
N THR A 205 -21.26 19.21 -22.35
CA THR A 205 -21.26 18.90 -20.93
C THR A 205 -21.34 20.18 -20.12
N THR A 206 -22.12 20.19 -19.05
CA THR A 206 -22.18 21.31 -18.10
C THR A 206 -21.20 21.03 -16.94
N TRP A 207 -20.29 21.95 -16.70
CA TRP A 207 -19.31 21.84 -15.62
C TRP A 207 -19.12 23.19 -14.93
N GLY A 208 -19.27 23.24 -13.59
CA GLY A 208 -19.16 24.48 -12.83
C GLY A 208 -20.13 25.58 -13.27
N GLY A 209 -21.31 25.21 -13.79
CA GLY A 209 -22.32 26.15 -14.31
C GLY A 209 -22.04 26.66 -15.74
N HIS A 210 -21.01 26.15 -16.40
CA HIS A 210 -20.66 26.51 -17.78
C HIS A 210 -20.84 25.30 -18.70
N ASN A 211 -21.30 25.56 -19.92
CA ASN A 211 -21.48 24.55 -20.96
C ASN A 211 -20.21 24.46 -21.82
N TYR A 212 -19.66 23.27 -21.92
CA TYR A 212 -18.46 22.98 -22.73
C TYR A 212 -18.83 21.98 -23.82
N LYS A 213 -18.41 22.27 -25.06
CA LYS A 213 -18.54 21.33 -26.18
C LYS A 213 -17.33 20.36 -26.11
N ILE A 214 -17.62 19.07 -26.07
CA ILE A 214 -16.59 18.01 -26.05
C ILE A 214 -16.51 17.40 -27.47
N GLU A 215 -15.35 17.48 -28.08
CA GLU A 215 -15.06 16.74 -29.29
C GLU A 215 -14.63 15.31 -28.95
N TRP A 216 -15.22 14.32 -29.63
CA TRP A 216 -14.88 12.93 -29.43
C TRP A 216 -14.15 12.36 -30.64
N LYS A 217 -13.00 11.75 -30.45
CA LYS A 217 -12.23 11.04 -31.50
C LYS A 217 -11.95 9.60 -31.07
N LYS A 218 -11.71 8.71 -32.02
CA LYS A 218 -11.24 7.36 -31.69
C LYS A 218 -9.80 7.42 -31.18
N MET A 219 -9.44 6.56 -30.20
CA MET A 219 -8.07 6.46 -29.70
C MET A 219 -7.03 6.30 -30.83
N GLY A 220 -7.33 5.52 -31.86
CA GLY A 220 -6.45 5.35 -33.01
C GLY A 220 -6.26 6.61 -33.86
N ASP A 221 -7.17 7.57 -33.78
CA ASP A 221 -7.08 8.88 -34.48
C ASP A 221 -6.34 9.91 -33.62
N VAL A 222 -6.33 9.71 -32.26
CA VAL A 222 -5.64 10.58 -31.33
C VAL A 222 -4.18 10.17 -31.16
N PHE A 223 -3.91 8.86 -31.07
CA PHE A 223 -2.59 8.33 -30.75
C PHE A 223 -1.96 7.54 -31.89
N GLU A 224 -0.65 7.70 -32.02
CA GLU A 224 0.19 6.72 -32.67
C GLU A 224 0.53 5.63 -31.66
N MET A 225 0.27 4.35 -32.03
CA MET A 225 0.44 3.21 -31.14
C MET A 225 1.57 2.31 -31.64
N ARG A 226 2.52 1.97 -30.77
CA ARG A 226 3.67 1.16 -31.10
C ARG A 226 4.07 0.24 -29.94
N ASN A 227 4.21 -1.06 -30.20
CA ASN A 227 4.64 -1.99 -29.17
C ASN A 227 6.11 -1.80 -28.81
N GLY A 228 6.40 -2.00 -27.52
CA GLY A 228 7.75 -2.16 -27.04
C GLY A 228 8.37 -3.51 -27.44
N TYR A 229 9.63 -3.68 -27.13
CA TYR A 229 10.34 -4.94 -27.36
C TYR A 229 11.48 -5.12 -26.35
N THR A 230 11.89 -6.39 -26.21
CA THR A 230 13.07 -6.75 -25.43
C THR A 230 14.24 -6.99 -26.36
N PRO A 231 15.34 -6.21 -26.26
CA PRO A 231 16.61 -6.54 -26.94
C PRO A 231 17.11 -7.93 -26.54
N SER A 232 17.87 -8.59 -27.40
CA SER A 232 18.41 -9.92 -27.09
C SER A 232 19.21 -9.90 -25.79
N LYS A 233 18.78 -10.69 -24.80
CA LYS A 233 19.48 -10.82 -23.51
C LYS A 233 20.86 -11.48 -23.64
N ASN A 234 21.06 -12.24 -24.69
CA ASN A 234 22.34 -12.95 -24.96
C ASN A 234 23.39 -12.01 -25.57
N ASN A 235 23.03 -10.81 -26.02
CA ASN A 235 23.99 -9.82 -26.50
C ASN A 235 24.25 -8.78 -25.40
N SER A 236 25.40 -8.92 -24.72
CA SER A 236 25.82 -8.01 -23.64
C SER A 236 26.01 -6.56 -24.11
N GLU A 237 26.34 -6.32 -25.40
CA GLU A 237 26.50 -4.97 -25.95
C GLU A 237 25.21 -4.15 -25.90
N PHE A 238 24.05 -4.80 -25.81
CA PHE A 238 22.77 -4.11 -25.69
C PHE A 238 22.47 -3.62 -24.27
N TRP A 239 23.21 -4.13 -23.27
CA TRP A 239 22.89 -3.93 -21.87
C TRP A 239 24.01 -3.30 -21.04
N VAL A 240 25.28 -3.69 -21.31
CA VAL A 240 26.42 -3.23 -20.52
C VAL A 240 26.76 -1.79 -20.89
N GLY A 241 26.77 -0.90 -19.90
CA GLY A 241 26.99 0.55 -20.11
C GLY A 241 25.81 1.25 -20.77
N GLY A 242 24.62 0.67 -20.69
CA GLY A 242 23.38 1.30 -21.16
C GLY A 242 23.09 2.63 -20.46
N THR A 243 22.61 3.61 -21.22
CA THR A 243 22.25 4.94 -20.74
C THR A 243 20.80 5.33 -21.09
N ILE A 244 20.12 4.49 -21.86
CA ILE A 244 18.76 4.73 -22.34
C ILE A 244 17.79 3.94 -21.45
N PRO A 245 16.82 4.59 -20.81
CA PRO A 245 15.84 3.91 -19.98
C PRO A 245 15.06 2.84 -20.78
N TRP A 246 14.92 1.66 -20.17
CA TRP A 246 14.15 0.55 -20.74
C TRP A 246 13.14 0.04 -19.71
N PHE A 247 11.90 0.49 -19.85
CA PHE A 247 10.84 0.32 -18.86
C PHE A 247 10.23 -1.09 -18.85
N ARG A 248 9.99 -1.56 -17.63
CA ARG A 248 9.23 -2.76 -17.29
C ARG A 248 8.18 -2.43 -16.24
N MET A 249 7.36 -3.40 -15.90
CA MET A 249 6.34 -3.24 -14.86
C MET A 249 6.94 -2.91 -13.48
N ASP A 250 8.14 -3.43 -13.20
CA ASP A 250 8.85 -3.15 -11.96
C ASP A 250 9.15 -1.66 -11.78
N ASP A 251 9.45 -0.94 -12.88
CA ASP A 251 9.69 0.50 -12.86
C ASP A 251 8.46 1.29 -12.41
N ILE A 252 7.26 0.89 -12.87
CA ILE A 252 5.99 1.51 -12.44
C ILE A 252 5.73 1.24 -10.94
N ARG A 253 6.05 0.04 -10.46
CA ARG A 253 5.85 -0.34 -9.06
C ARG A 253 6.78 0.37 -8.10
N GLU A 254 8.02 0.58 -8.50
CA GLU A 254 9.05 1.20 -7.65
C GLU A 254 9.03 2.74 -7.75
N ASN A 255 8.85 3.29 -8.96
CA ASN A 255 9.00 4.72 -9.23
C ASN A 255 7.67 5.44 -9.49
N GLY A 256 6.52 4.72 -9.43
CA GLY A 256 5.21 5.28 -9.73
C GLY A 256 4.93 5.41 -11.22
N ARG A 257 3.92 6.21 -11.58
CA ARG A 257 3.37 6.28 -12.94
C ARG A 257 3.90 7.46 -13.79
N ILE A 258 4.87 8.23 -13.28
CA ILE A 258 5.58 9.26 -14.05
C ILE A 258 7.05 8.88 -14.05
N LEU A 259 7.55 8.43 -15.18
CA LEU A 259 8.84 7.76 -15.31
C LEU A 259 9.86 8.63 -16.05
N SER A 260 10.93 9.04 -15.36
CA SER A 260 12.08 9.76 -15.94
C SER A 260 13.27 8.84 -16.19
N ASP A 261 13.37 7.75 -15.42
CA ASP A 261 14.47 6.80 -15.49
C ASP A 261 13.98 5.38 -15.18
N SER A 262 14.77 4.36 -15.47
CA SER A 262 14.44 2.95 -15.29
C SER A 262 15.49 2.22 -14.45
N ILE A 263 15.08 1.10 -13.85
CA ILE A 263 15.98 0.20 -13.12
C ILE A 263 17.02 -0.41 -14.05
N GLN A 264 16.65 -0.67 -15.31
CA GLN A 264 17.51 -1.29 -16.31
C GLN A 264 17.64 -0.41 -17.57
N HIS A 265 18.86 -0.21 -18.05
CA HIS A 265 19.17 0.60 -19.22
C HIS A 265 19.62 -0.26 -20.38
N ILE A 266 19.46 0.30 -21.60
CA ILE A 266 19.99 -0.25 -22.84
C ILE A 266 20.96 0.72 -23.52
N THR A 267 21.79 0.18 -24.37
CA THR A 267 22.72 0.98 -25.20
C THR A 267 22.05 1.43 -26.50
N PRO A 268 22.58 2.46 -27.20
CA PRO A 268 22.10 2.85 -28.53
C PRO A 268 22.10 1.70 -29.55
N SER A 269 23.02 0.72 -29.45
CA SER A 269 23.08 -0.44 -30.35
C SER A 269 21.88 -1.39 -30.22
N ALA A 270 21.16 -1.32 -29.10
CA ALA A 270 19.94 -2.09 -28.89
C ALA A 270 18.71 -1.54 -29.62
N ILE A 271 18.78 -0.30 -30.14
CA ILE A 271 17.65 0.38 -30.78
C ILE A 271 17.41 -0.19 -32.16
N LYS A 272 16.15 -0.57 -32.43
CA LYS A 272 15.70 -1.12 -33.71
C LYS A 272 14.58 -0.29 -34.31
N GLY A 273 14.41 -0.36 -35.64
CA GLY A 273 13.24 0.10 -36.37
C GLY A 273 12.97 1.60 -36.23
N LYS A 274 11.85 1.96 -35.60
CA LYS A 274 11.36 3.36 -35.50
C LYS A 274 12.02 4.20 -34.38
N GLY A 275 13.12 3.74 -33.78
CA GLY A 275 13.83 4.51 -32.75
C GLY A 275 13.15 4.42 -31.36
N LEU A 276 13.46 5.40 -30.51
CA LEU A 276 12.95 5.50 -29.14
C LEU A 276 11.47 5.87 -29.06
N PHE A 277 10.85 5.64 -27.94
CA PHE A 277 9.62 6.32 -27.52
C PHE A 277 10.00 7.71 -27.05
N GLU A 278 9.32 8.72 -27.59
CA GLU A 278 9.62 10.10 -27.25
C GLU A 278 9.08 10.45 -25.84
N ALA A 279 9.78 11.33 -25.15
CA ALA A 279 9.30 11.94 -23.93
C ALA A 279 7.91 12.57 -24.09
N ASN A 280 7.15 12.67 -23.00
CA ASN A 280 5.76 13.12 -22.98
C ASN A 280 4.82 12.22 -23.78
N SER A 281 5.11 10.93 -23.86
CA SER A 281 4.21 9.89 -24.34
C SER A 281 3.88 8.89 -23.23
N PHE A 282 2.99 7.96 -23.52
CA PHE A 282 2.46 7.03 -22.52
C PHE A 282 2.86 5.60 -22.87
N ILE A 283 3.12 4.78 -21.86
CA ILE A 283 3.20 3.33 -22.00
C ILE A 283 1.98 2.70 -21.31
N LEU A 284 1.30 1.80 -22.01
CA LEU A 284 0.13 1.08 -21.54
C LEU A 284 0.41 -0.42 -21.58
N ALA A 285 0.25 -1.10 -20.47
CA ALA A 285 0.38 -2.55 -20.38
C ALA A 285 -0.79 -3.24 -21.10
N THR A 286 -0.49 -3.83 -22.24
CA THR A 286 -1.48 -4.50 -23.11
C THR A 286 -1.42 -6.02 -23.06
N THR A 287 -0.43 -6.59 -22.35
CA THR A 287 -0.30 -8.01 -22.09
C THR A 287 0.19 -8.24 -20.65
N ALA A 288 -0.03 -9.41 -20.09
CA ALA A 288 0.29 -9.82 -18.72
C ALA A 288 -0.43 -8.97 -17.66
N THR A 289 0.14 -7.85 -17.22
CA THR A 289 -0.47 -6.94 -16.22
C THR A 289 -1.35 -5.89 -16.93
N ILE A 290 -2.44 -6.34 -17.54
CA ILE A 290 -3.30 -5.52 -18.40
C ILE A 290 -3.93 -4.36 -17.63
N GLY A 291 -3.96 -3.17 -18.25
CA GLY A 291 -4.64 -1.98 -17.74
C GLY A 291 -3.85 -1.30 -16.63
N GLU A 292 -2.55 -1.13 -16.86
CA GLU A 292 -1.68 -0.22 -16.13
C GLU A 292 -0.92 0.66 -17.12
N HIS A 293 -0.86 1.96 -16.83
CA HIS A 293 -0.15 2.92 -17.68
C HIS A 293 0.87 3.72 -16.91
N ALA A 294 1.78 4.36 -17.64
CA ALA A 294 2.67 5.39 -17.11
C ALA A 294 2.91 6.48 -18.17
N LEU A 295 3.10 7.72 -17.70
CA LEU A 295 3.66 8.81 -18.47
C LEU A 295 5.18 8.71 -18.46
N ILE A 296 5.82 8.65 -19.63
CA ILE A 296 7.27 8.70 -19.76
C ILE A 296 7.70 10.14 -20.09
N ILE A 297 8.64 10.67 -19.32
CA ILE A 297 9.17 12.04 -19.46
C ILE A 297 10.62 12.09 -19.95
N ALA A 298 11.16 10.92 -20.35
CA ALA A 298 12.46 10.77 -21.00
C ALA A 298 12.32 9.91 -22.26
N ASP A 299 13.17 10.16 -23.25
CA ASP A 299 13.28 9.29 -24.44
C ASP A 299 13.74 7.91 -24.01
N SER A 300 12.99 6.89 -24.36
CA SER A 300 13.14 5.57 -23.76
C SER A 300 12.63 4.45 -24.66
N LEU A 301 12.72 3.22 -24.18
CA LEU A 301 11.99 2.07 -24.70
C LEU A 301 11.28 1.34 -23.55
N ALA A 302 10.42 0.38 -23.89
CA ALA A 302 9.79 -0.50 -22.95
C ALA A 302 9.80 -1.95 -23.48
N ASN A 303 9.57 -2.92 -22.58
CA ASN A 303 9.44 -4.31 -23.00
C ASN A 303 8.15 -4.54 -23.82
N GLN A 304 7.99 -5.75 -24.35
CA GLN A 304 6.85 -6.12 -25.23
C GLN A 304 5.49 -6.16 -24.50
N GLN A 305 5.46 -6.03 -23.17
CA GLN A 305 4.20 -5.95 -22.43
C GLN A 305 3.49 -4.61 -22.67
N PHE A 306 4.26 -3.58 -23.03
CA PHE A 306 3.77 -2.23 -23.22
C PHE A 306 3.55 -1.87 -24.68
N THR A 307 2.46 -1.15 -24.92
CA THR A 307 2.21 -0.36 -26.13
C THR A 307 2.45 1.10 -25.79
N ASN A 308 3.33 1.77 -26.55
CA ASN A 308 3.50 3.22 -26.44
C ASN A 308 2.36 3.94 -27.20
N LEU A 309 1.83 4.98 -26.56
CA LEU A 309 0.82 5.88 -27.13
C LEU A 309 1.39 7.29 -27.18
N LYS A 310 1.68 7.76 -28.38
CA LYS A 310 2.15 9.13 -28.63
C LYS A 310 1.03 9.94 -29.26
N VAL A 311 0.73 11.12 -28.71
CA VAL A 311 -0.27 12.04 -29.32
C VAL A 311 0.18 12.43 -30.72
N ARG A 312 -0.74 12.34 -31.71
CA ARG A 312 -0.45 12.78 -33.06
C ARG A 312 -0.16 14.28 -33.12
N LYS A 313 0.82 14.66 -33.90
CA LYS A 313 1.28 16.06 -34.01
C LYS A 313 0.14 17.06 -34.33
N SER A 314 -0.86 16.66 -35.09
CA SER A 314 -2.05 17.47 -35.43
C SER A 314 -2.93 17.79 -34.22
N LEU A 315 -2.81 17.06 -33.12
CA LEU A 315 -3.63 17.22 -31.91
C LEU A 315 -2.82 17.66 -30.69
N SER A 316 -1.49 17.79 -30.81
CA SER A 316 -0.62 18.11 -29.68
C SER A 316 -0.94 19.44 -29.00
N ASN A 317 -1.46 20.42 -29.72
CA ASN A 317 -1.85 21.73 -29.18
C ASN A 317 -3.27 21.76 -28.60
N LEU A 318 -4.03 20.66 -28.70
CA LEU A 318 -5.40 20.54 -28.20
C LEU A 318 -5.51 19.71 -26.92
N LEU A 319 -4.41 19.10 -26.48
CA LEU A 319 -4.41 18.16 -25.38
C LEU A 319 -3.31 18.49 -24.35
N VAL A 320 -3.71 18.62 -23.09
CA VAL A 320 -2.80 18.76 -21.96
C VAL A 320 -2.29 17.37 -21.56
N THR A 321 -0.98 17.18 -21.49
CA THR A 321 -0.36 15.87 -21.16
C THR A 321 -0.87 15.29 -19.85
N LYS A 322 -1.01 16.11 -18.80
CA LYS A 322 -1.56 15.67 -17.51
C LYS A 322 -3.04 15.27 -17.58
N PHE A 323 -3.84 15.91 -18.44
CA PHE A 323 -5.22 15.49 -18.68
C PHE A 323 -5.27 14.10 -19.31
N ILE A 324 -4.42 13.83 -20.30
CA ILE A 324 -4.30 12.50 -20.89
C ILE A 324 -3.87 11.48 -19.83
N TYR A 325 -2.86 11.81 -18.99
CA TYR A 325 -2.40 10.96 -17.90
C TYR A 325 -3.56 10.51 -17.00
N TYR A 326 -4.41 11.44 -16.57
CA TYR A 326 -5.58 11.09 -15.78
C TYR A 326 -6.63 10.30 -16.57
N TYR A 327 -6.85 10.63 -17.83
CA TYR A 327 -7.81 9.90 -18.67
C TYR A 327 -7.38 8.45 -18.93
N MET A 328 -6.07 8.18 -18.92
CA MET A 328 -5.54 6.84 -19.08
C MET A 328 -6.02 5.85 -17.99
N PHE A 329 -6.45 6.30 -16.81
CA PHE A 329 -7.11 5.41 -15.84
C PHE A 329 -8.44 4.87 -16.35
N ILE A 330 -9.19 5.65 -17.13
CA ILE A 330 -10.42 5.18 -17.81
C ILE A 330 -10.05 4.16 -18.90
N VAL A 331 -8.94 4.40 -19.61
CA VAL A 331 -8.42 3.47 -20.61
C VAL A 331 -7.93 2.17 -19.95
N ASP A 332 -7.29 2.23 -18.80
CA ASP A 332 -6.89 1.06 -18.01
C ASP A 332 -8.09 0.15 -17.71
N ASP A 333 -9.18 0.74 -17.21
CA ASP A 333 -10.41 0.01 -16.88
C ASP A 333 -11.10 -0.55 -18.15
N PHE A 334 -11.06 0.18 -19.25
CA PHE A 334 -11.52 -0.33 -20.54
C PHE A 334 -10.70 -1.55 -20.99
N CYS A 335 -9.37 -1.48 -20.88
CA CYS A 335 -8.48 -2.58 -21.26
C CYS A 335 -8.75 -3.85 -20.42
N LYS A 336 -8.93 -3.71 -19.10
CA LYS A 336 -9.26 -4.84 -18.21
C LYS A 336 -10.56 -5.55 -18.61
N LYS A 337 -11.53 -4.81 -19.12
CA LYS A 337 -12.86 -5.33 -19.54
C LYS A 337 -12.87 -5.86 -20.99
N ASN A 338 -11.86 -5.53 -21.79
CA ASN A 338 -11.80 -5.89 -23.22
C ASN A 338 -10.53 -6.66 -23.55
N THR A 339 -10.44 -7.89 -23.05
CA THR A 339 -9.31 -8.80 -23.26
C THR A 339 -9.69 -9.95 -24.19
N ASN A 340 -8.72 -10.43 -24.97
CA ASN A 340 -8.80 -11.67 -25.70
C ASN A 340 -8.30 -12.83 -24.82
N VAL A 341 -9.07 -13.91 -24.70
CA VAL A 341 -8.86 -15.01 -23.74
C VAL A 341 -8.20 -16.25 -24.39
N SER A 342 -7.79 -16.17 -25.66
CA SER A 342 -7.13 -17.31 -26.35
C SER A 342 -5.63 -17.33 -26.06
N GLY A 343 -5.21 -18.10 -25.06
CA GLY A 343 -3.80 -18.21 -24.67
C GLY A 343 -3.40 -17.21 -23.57
N PHE A 344 -2.35 -16.42 -23.77
CA PHE A 344 -1.99 -15.33 -22.86
C PHE A 344 -2.97 -14.18 -23.02
N ALA A 345 -3.56 -13.71 -21.91
CA ALA A 345 -4.47 -12.59 -21.93
C ALA A 345 -3.79 -11.33 -22.53
N SER A 346 -4.44 -10.74 -23.51
CA SER A 346 -4.01 -9.51 -24.16
C SER A 346 -5.19 -8.59 -24.43
N VAL A 347 -4.94 -7.28 -24.49
CA VAL A 347 -5.95 -6.29 -24.84
C VAL A 347 -6.40 -6.50 -26.30
N ASP A 348 -7.72 -6.38 -26.53
CA ASP A 348 -8.28 -6.29 -27.89
C ASP A 348 -7.90 -4.93 -28.49
N MET A 349 -6.80 -4.89 -29.23
CA MET A 349 -6.26 -3.64 -29.80
C MET A 349 -7.19 -2.99 -30.81
N ASP A 350 -8.07 -3.73 -31.47
CA ASP A 350 -9.02 -3.13 -32.40
C ASP A 350 -10.18 -2.45 -31.67
N LYS A 351 -10.62 -3.00 -30.54
CA LYS A 351 -11.55 -2.32 -29.65
C LYS A 351 -10.90 -1.09 -29.02
N LEU A 352 -9.64 -1.19 -28.55
CA LEU A 352 -8.92 -0.05 -27.97
C LEU A 352 -8.78 1.10 -28.98
N LYS A 353 -8.40 0.83 -30.23
CA LYS A 353 -8.31 1.86 -31.28
C LYS A 353 -9.65 2.55 -31.56
N ARG A 354 -10.77 1.83 -31.42
CA ARG A 354 -12.12 2.36 -31.64
C ARG A 354 -12.73 3.04 -30.40
N MET A 355 -12.11 2.88 -29.23
CA MET A 355 -12.56 3.52 -28.00
C MET A 355 -12.66 5.04 -28.20
N PRO A 356 -13.79 5.68 -27.84
CA PRO A 356 -13.91 7.14 -27.89
C PRO A 356 -13.00 7.80 -26.84
N PHE A 357 -12.29 8.84 -27.27
CA PHE A 357 -11.43 9.67 -26.44
C PHE A 357 -11.92 11.12 -26.48
N PRO A 358 -12.17 11.78 -25.33
CA PRO A 358 -12.68 13.15 -25.28
C PRO A 358 -11.55 14.18 -25.47
N ILE A 359 -11.88 15.25 -26.21
CA ILE A 359 -11.01 16.42 -26.37
C ILE A 359 -11.80 17.64 -25.89
N PRO A 360 -11.85 17.88 -24.56
CA PRO A 360 -12.48 19.09 -24.04
C PRO A 360 -11.64 20.33 -24.38
N PRO A 361 -12.22 21.55 -24.33
CA PRO A 361 -11.41 22.77 -24.40
C PRO A 361 -10.27 22.81 -23.38
N LEU A 362 -9.13 23.38 -23.74
CA LEU A 362 -7.93 23.41 -22.88
C LEU A 362 -8.22 23.96 -21.49
N GLU A 363 -9.01 25.01 -21.38
CA GLU A 363 -9.42 25.59 -20.10
C GLU A 363 -10.07 24.55 -19.16
N LEU A 364 -10.94 23.69 -19.70
CA LEU A 364 -11.58 22.64 -18.91
C LEU A 364 -10.59 21.52 -18.54
N GLN A 365 -9.69 21.15 -19.46
CA GLN A 365 -8.62 20.18 -19.17
C GLN A 365 -7.75 20.66 -18.00
N GLU A 366 -7.31 21.93 -18.02
CA GLU A 366 -6.48 22.54 -16.98
C GLU A 366 -7.20 22.59 -15.62
N LYS A 367 -8.49 22.93 -15.60
CA LYS A 367 -9.30 22.91 -14.38
C LYS A 367 -9.41 21.50 -13.78
N ILE A 368 -9.66 20.51 -14.61
CA ILE A 368 -9.72 19.10 -14.17
C ILE A 368 -8.37 18.65 -13.63
N VAL A 369 -7.29 18.95 -14.34
CA VAL A 369 -5.92 18.62 -13.92
C VAL A 369 -5.60 19.26 -12.56
N ALA A 370 -5.91 20.55 -12.37
CA ALA A 370 -5.64 21.25 -11.12
C ALA A 370 -6.37 20.63 -9.92
N ILE A 371 -7.57 20.10 -10.10
CA ILE A 371 -8.32 19.39 -9.06
C ILE A 371 -7.66 18.03 -8.78
N LEU A 372 -7.38 17.25 -9.82
CA LEU A 372 -6.84 15.91 -9.67
C LEU A 372 -5.41 15.91 -9.13
N ASP A 373 -4.57 16.87 -9.51
CA ASP A 373 -3.22 17.04 -8.97
C ASP A 373 -3.25 17.28 -7.45
N ARG A 374 -4.21 18.06 -6.94
CA ARG A 374 -4.38 18.27 -5.49
C ARG A 374 -4.74 16.99 -4.76
N PHE A 375 -5.65 16.20 -5.32
CA PHE A 375 -6.00 14.90 -4.76
C PHE A 375 -4.82 13.92 -4.80
N GLU A 376 -4.12 13.86 -5.93
CA GLU A 376 -2.95 12.97 -6.10
C GLU A 376 -1.86 13.30 -5.09
N THR A 377 -1.56 14.59 -4.88
CA THR A 377 -0.61 15.05 -3.86
C THR A 377 -1.05 14.59 -2.46
N LEU A 378 -2.32 14.78 -2.09
CA LEU A 378 -2.80 14.41 -0.76
C LEU A 378 -2.67 12.91 -0.48
N VAL A 379 -2.92 12.05 -1.47
CA VAL A 379 -3.00 10.59 -1.26
C VAL A 379 -1.74 9.81 -1.60
N ASN A 380 -0.83 10.38 -2.39
CA ASN A 380 0.34 9.67 -2.90
C ASN A 380 1.68 10.37 -2.60
N ASP A 381 1.68 11.67 -2.22
CA ASP A 381 2.93 12.38 -1.94
C ASP A 381 3.56 11.87 -0.63
N LEU A 382 4.75 11.28 -0.76
CA LEU A 382 5.53 10.75 0.36
C LEU A 382 6.25 11.85 1.16
N THR A 383 6.21 13.09 0.70
CA THR A 383 6.89 14.21 1.36
C THR A 383 5.94 15.21 2.02
N ASN A 384 4.74 15.40 1.45
CA ASN A 384 3.79 16.42 1.92
C ASN A 384 2.34 15.90 2.07
N GLY A 385 2.07 14.63 1.69
CA GLY A 385 0.72 14.04 1.77
C GLY A 385 0.49 13.24 3.05
N LEU A 386 -0.68 12.62 3.15
CA LEU A 386 -1.02 11.70 4.25
C LEU A 386 -0.01 10.57 4.46
N PRO A 387 0.62 9.99 3.41
CA PRO A 387 1.68 9.00 3.62
C PRO A 387 2.89 9.54 4.38
N ALA A 388 3.28 10.79 4.13
CA ALA A 388 4.37 11.45 4.87
C ALA A 388 4.02 11.64 6.35
N GLU A 389 2.78 12.07 6.64
CA GLU A 389 2.30 12.23 8.01
C GLU A 389 2.26 10.91 8.76
N ILE A 390 1.77 9.84 8.12
CA ILE A 390 1.77 8.48 8.69
C ILE A 390 3.20 8.02 9.01
N ALA A 391 4.16 8.27 8.12
CA ALA A 391 5.57 7.93 8.34
C ALA A 391 6.14 8.70 9.54
N ALA A 392 5.89 10.02 9.61
CA ALA A 392 6.36 10.85 10.71
C ALA A 392 5.77 10.43 12.06
N VAL A 393 4.48 10.08 12.11
CA VAL A 393 3.83 9.55 13.33
C VAL A 393 4.45 8.21 13.75
N LYS A 394 4.77 7.34 12.80
CA LYS A 394 5.47 6.08 13.08
C LYS A 394 6.86 6.31 13.69
N ASP A 395 7.64 7.20 13.11
CA ASP A 395 8.98 7.54 13.61
C ASP A 395 8.91 8.13 15.03
N GLN A 396 7.93 9.02 15.27
CA GLN A 396 7.68 9.58 16.60
C GLN A 396 7.26 8.49 17.59
N TYR A 397 6.38 7.58 17.20
CA TYR A 397 5.99 6.44 18.05
C TYR A 397 7.21 5.60 18.45
N GLU A 398 8.06 5.22 17.50
CA GLU A 398 9.26 4.42 17.79
C GLU A 398 10.23 5.14 18.72
N TYR A 399 10.45 6.43 18.47
CA TYR A 399 11.30 7.26 19.33
C TYR A 399 10.75 7.31 20.76
N TYR A 400 9.46 7.65 20.92
CA TYR A 400 8.87 7.76 22.26
C TYR A 400 8.72 6.41 22.93
N ARG A 401 8.35 5.35 22.23
CA ARG A 401 8.32 3.99 22.78
C ARG A 401 9.67 3.62 23.41
N ASN A 402 10.74 3.76 22.66
CA ASN A 402 12.08 3.43 23.15
C ASN A 402 12.48 4.31 24.36
N LYS A 403 12.16 5.60 24.32
CA LYS A 403 12.46 6.54 25.40
C LYS A 403 11.64 6.28 26.67
N LEU A 404 10.35 6.00 26.54
CA LEU A 404 9.43 5.80 27.65
C LEU A 404 9.62 4.45 28.35
N LEU A 405 10.17 3.47 27.65
CA LEU A 405 10.46 2.14 28.19
C LEU A 405 11.92 1.94 28.62
N THR A 406 12.71 3.01 28.60
CA THR A 406 14.08 3.00 29.13
C THR A 406 14.11 3.50 30.56
N PHE A 407 14.49 2.63 31.48
CA PHE A 407 14.59 2.95 32.91
C PHE A 407 15.98 2.64 33.44
N LYS A 408 16.37 3.35 34.51
CA LYS A 408 17.51 2.98 35.30
C LYS A 408 17.14 1.72 36.11
N LYS A 409 18.04 0.71 36.10
CA LYS A 409 17.85 -0.47 36.94
C LYS A 409 18.05 -0.12 38.39
N LEU A 410 17.17 -0.62 39.25
CA LEU A 410 17.32 -0.47 40.70
C LEU A 410 18.64 -1.07 41.13
N SER A 411 19.46 -0.30 41.81
CA SER A 411 20.73 -0.82 42.42
C SER A 411 20.34 -1.52 43.72
N VAL A 412 20.63 -2.81 43.79
CA VAL A 412 20.48 -3.64 44.98
C VAL A 412 21.62 -3.32 45.98
#